data_4aef675adde411b7282e1ee63e53c683
#
_entry.id   4aef675adde411b7282e1ee63e53c683
#
_cell.length_a   1.000
_cell.length_b   1.000
_cell.length_c   1.000
_cell.angle_alpha   90.00
_cell.angle_beta   90.00
_cell.angle_gamma   90.00
#
_symmetry.space_group_name_H-M   'P 1'
#
loop_
_entity.id
_entity.type
_entity.pdbx_description
1 polymer ?
#
loop_
_entity_poly.entity_id
_entity_poly.type
_entity_poly.pdbx_seq_one_letter_code
_entity_poly.pdbx_strand_id
1 'polypeptide(L)'
;MTREAERPVVSLQHAVKKFGSFTAMSDGCIELYPHRIHALAGENGAGKSTLVKVLAGIHQPNSGEFLVDGQPVRFKTPAESKAAGISVIYQEPTLFPDLTVAENIYVGRQPRGRLGLIDHAAMKRDAQELFDRLEVPIDPSQLGDGLSIADQQIIEIAKAISLDAKVLIMDEPTAALSGHEVERLFSVARSLRDKGASLMFISHRMEEIFDLCDDVTIMRDGAYVSTRDLEGTTKAQLVRDMVGRDVDQLFPKLDAQIGDPVLRVEGLTRYGAFEDVSFEVRSGEILGLAGLVGAGRSEVVRTIMGIDKADGGTVTAFGKPLKLGDTVGAIRAGLAFVPEDRRKQGLVMDLSVARNTALTLRSKLARCGLINSRTERAVAQEWSTNLEVKTATQDTPVSALSGGNQQKVVLAKWLATDPKILIVDEPTRGIDVGTKSEVHRLISTLATRGVAVIMISSELPEVLGMADRVLVMCEGRITGEFTREEATADAIMTAATDHEKAAS
;
A
#
# COMPACT_ATOMS: atom_id res chain seq x y z
N MET A 1 -22.23 -25.40 -4.74
CA MET A 1 -23.57 -25.00 -5.26
C MET A 1 -23.32 -23.99 -6.35
N THR A 2 -23.83 -24.19 -7.54
CA THR A 2 -23.59 -23.31 -8.70
C THR A 2 -24.36 -21.98 -8.55
N ARG A 3 -23.76 -20.86 -8.94
CA ARG A 3 -24.28 -19.46 -8.92
C ARG A 3 -25.72 -19.30 -9.46
N GLU A 4 -26.18 -20.21 -10.30
CA GLU A 4 -27.49 -20.09 -11.01
C GLU A 4 -28.74 -20.26 -10.13
N ALA A 5 -28.59 -20.64 -8.84
CA ALA A 5 -29.72 -20.90 -7.95
C ALA A 5 -29.91 -19.85 -6.83
N GLU A 6 -28.95 -18.99 -6.56
CA GLU A 6 -29.00 -17.99 -5.49
C GLU A 6 -29.25 -16.59 -6.05
N ARG A 7 -30.18 -15.85 -5.42
CA ARG A 7 -30.42 -14.44 -5.76
C ARG A 7 -29.38 -13.57 -5.02
N PRO A 8 -28.78 -12.56 -5.70
CA PRO A 8 -27.90 -11.63 -5.02
C PRO A 8 -28.68 -10.79 -4.00
N VAL A 9 -28.07 -10.55 -2.85
CA VAL A 9 -28.59 -9.60 -1.83
C VAL A 9 -28.48 -8.18 -2.36
N VAL A 10 -27.38 -7.87 -3.06
CA VAL A 10 -27.14 -6.59 -3.71
C VAL A 10 -26.71 -6.82 -5.16
N SER A 11 -27.35 -6.11 -6.08
CA SER A 11 -26.97 -6.07 -7.50
C SER A 11 -26.92 -4.62 -7.98
N LEU A 12 -25.77 -4.19 -8.50
CA LEU A 12 -25.59 -2.93 -9.19
C LEU A 12 -25.21 -3.24 -10.64
N GLN A 13 -25.97 -2.71 -11.60
CA GLN A 13 -25.80 -3.01 -13.01
C GLN A 13 -25.67 -1.73 -13.83
N HIS A 14 -24.59 -1.67 -14.63
CA HIS A 14 -24.31 -0.58 -15.57
C HIS A 14 -24.41 0.83 -14.96
N ALA A 15 -23.94 0.96 -13.70
CA ALA A 15 -24.02 2.23 -13.00
C ALA A 15 -23.00 3.23 -13.53
N VAL A 16 -23.47 4.42 -13.87
CA VAL A 16 -22.62 5.53 -14.31
C VAL A 16 -22.58 6.61 -13.25
N LYS A 17 -21.41 7.15 -12.95
CA LYS A 17 -21.26 8.30 -12.07
C LYS A 17 -20.35 9.37 -12.66
N LYS A 18 -20.89 10.57 -12.81
CA LYS A 18 -20.17 11.76 -13.31
C LYS A 18 -20.12 12.85 -12.25
N PHE A 19 -19.01 13.58 -12.21
CA PHE A 19 -18.80 14.78 -11.42
C PHE A 19 -18.46 15.94 -12.38
N GLY A 20 -19.44 16.75 -12.71
CA GLY A 20 -19.29 17.74 -13.78
C GLY A 20 -18.95 17.09 -15.12
N SER A 21 -17.84 17.46 -15.72
CA SER A 21 -17.32 16.88 -16.98
C SER A 21 -16.52 15.59 -16.77
N PHE A 22 -16.14 15.26 -15.54
CA PHE A 22 -15.34 14.07 -15.24
C PHE A 22 -16.23 12.86 -14.98
N THR A 23 -15.99 11.75 -15.71
CA THR A 23 -16.69 10.48 -15.49
C THR A 23 -15.82 9.61 -14.58
N ALA A 24 -16.24 9.45 -13.33
CA ALA A 24 -15.52 8.67 -12.32
C ALA A 24 -15.85 7.16 -12.39
N MET A 25 -17.02 6.81 -12.93
CA MET A 25 -17.44 5.45 -13.19
C MET A 25 -18.33 5.46 -14.42
N SER A 26 -17.89 4.78 -15.47
CA SER A 26 -18.58 4.72 -16.77
C SER A 26 -19.45 3.47 -16.92
N ASP A 27 -19.09 2.40 -16.20
CA ASP A 27 -19.82 1.12 -16.16
C ASP A 27 -19.50 0.39 -14.87
N GLY A 28 -20.32 0.56 -13.84
CA GLY A 28 -20.15 -0.11 -12.55
C GLY A 28 -21.12 -1.30 -12.44
N CYS A 29 -20.56 -2.52 -12.33
CA CYS A 29 -21.34 -3.73 -12.13
C CYS A 29 -20.77 -4.51 -10.94
N ILE A 30 -21.63 -4.98 -10.03
CA ILE A 30 -21.29 -5.90 -8.97
C ILE A 30 -22.54 -6.63 -8.46
N GLU A 31 -22.37 -7.89 -8.11
CA GLU A 31 -23.39 -8.71 -7.47
C GLU A 31 -22.81 -9.35 -6.21
N LEU A 32 -23.50 -9.19 -5.09
CA LEU A 32 -23.09 -9.72 -3.80
C LEU A 32 -24.08 -10.77 -3.35
N TYR A 33 -23.58 -11.96 -3.04
CA TYR A 33 -24.38 -13.12 -2.67
C TYR A 33 -24.26 -13.41 -1.15
N PRO A 34 -25.28 -13.98 -0.52
CA PRO A 34 -25.19 -14.41 0.87
C PRO A 34 -24.15 -15.54 1.01
N HIS A 35 -23.58 -15.70 2.20
CA HIS A 35 -22.56 -16.72 2.49
C HIS A 35 -21.29 -16.62 1.60
N ARG A 36 -20.97 -15.42 1.08
CA ARG A 36 -19.78 -15.22 0.25
C ARG A 36 -19.02 -13.97 0.65
N ILE A 37 -17.70 -14.04 0.45
CA ILE A 37 -16.80 -12.91 0.53
C ILE A 37 -16.37 -12.56 -0.90
N HIS A 38 -16.84 -11.43 -1.38
CA HIS A 38 -16.63 -10.94 -2.73
C HIS A 38 -15.56 -9.86 -2.77
N ALA A 39 -14.46 -10.09 -3.48
CA ALA A 39 -13.44 -9.08 -3.67
C ALA A 39 -13.85 -8.02 -4.70
N LEU A 40 -13.57 -6.75 -4.43
CA LEU A 40 -13.55 -5.70 -5.47
C LEU A 40 -12.11 -5.28 -5.71
N ALA A 41 -11.56 -5.66 -6.86
CA ALA A 41 -10.18 -5.42 -7.25
C ALA A 41 -10.08 -4.42 -8.41
N GLY A 42 -8.92 -3.79 -8.54
CA GLY A 42 -8.61 -2.83 -9.59
C GLY A 42 -7.55 -1.84 -9.14
N GLU A 43 -6.96 -1.11 -10.07
CA GLU A 43 -5.95 -0.10 -9.79
C GLU A 43 -6.51 1.13 -9.07
N ASN A 44 -5.62 2.00 -8.56
CA ASN A 44 -6.04 3.29 -8.04
C ASN A 44 -6.64 4.15 -9.16
N GLY A 45 -7.84 4.69 -8.92
CA GLY A 45 -8.59 5.39 -9.97
C GLY A 45 -9.51 4.50 -10.82
N ALA A 46 -9.52 3.19 -10.60
CA ALA A 46 -10.40 2.25 -11.31
C ALA A 46 -11.91 2.43 -11.03
N GLY A 47 -12.28 3.35 -10.12
CA GLY A 47 -13.68 3.62 -9.79
C GLY A 47 -14.21 2.88 -8.57
N LYS A 48 -13.41 2.04 -7.88
CA LYS A 48 -13.81 1.24 -6.71
C LYS A 48 -14.47 2.08 -5.61
N SER A 49 -13.78 3.14 -5.15
CA SER A 49 -14.32 4.01 -4.09
C SER A 49 -15.59 4.76 -4.54
N THR A 50 -15.77 5.02 -5.85
CA THR A 50 -17.00 5.60 -6.40
C THR A 50 -18.14 4.59 -6.33
N LEU A 51 -17.89 3.32 -6.68
CA LEU A 51 -18.85 2.23 -6.60
C LEU A 51 -19.27 2.02 -5.13
N VAL A 52 -18.32 1.94 -4.19
CA VAL A 52 -18.60 1.86 -2.75
C VAL A 52 -19.48 3.00 -2.27
N LYS A 53 -19.16 4.24 -2.65
CA LYS A 53 -19.95 5.42 -2.27
C LYS A 53 -21.36 5.42 -2.88
N VAL A 54 -21.55 4.75 -4.03
CA VAL A 54 -22.89 4.53 -4.60
C VAL A 54 -23.65 3.51 -3.75
N LEU A 55 -23.05 2.36 -3.42
CA LEU A 55 -23.66 1.34 -2.55
C LEU A 55 -23.97 1.90 -1.16
N ALA A 56 -23.09 2.73 -0.61
CA ALA A 56 -23.26 3.40 0.69
C ALA A 56 -24.32 4.52 0.70
N GLY A 57 -24.93 4.87 -0.46
CA GLY A 57 -25.88 5.97 -0.55
C GLY A 57 -25.28 7.38 -0.40
N ILE A 58 -23.95 7.51 -0.45
CA ILE A 58 -23.23 8.81 -0.44
C ILE A 58 -23.37 9.49 -1.80
N HIS A 59 -23.30 8.70 -2.87
CA HIS A 59 -23.47 9.19 -4.23
C HIS A 59 -24.64 8.50 -4.92
N GLN A 60 -25.48 9.27 -5.61
CA GLN A 60 -26.48 8.70 -6.52
C GLN A 60 -25.82 8.47 -7.87
N PRO A 61 -26.04 7.30 -8.53
CA PRO A 61 -25.63 7.10 -9.89
C PRO A 61 -26.43 8.00 -10.85
N ASN A 62 -25.84 8.37 -11.96
CA ASN A 62 -26.53 9.13 -13.02
C ASN A 62 -27.45 8.22 -13.84
N SER A 63 -27.05 6.96 -14.03
CA SER A 63 -27.82 5.89 -14.70
C SER A 63 -27.38 4.52 -14.18
N GLY A 64 -28.06 3.48 -14.57
CA GLY A 64 -27.88 2.10 -14.11
C GLY A 64 -29.00 1.65 -13.18
N GLU A 65 -28.99 0.38 -12.83
CA GLU A 65 -29.97 -0.24 -11.96
C GLU A 65 -29.30 -0.69 -10.65
N PHE A 66 -29.94 -0.39 -9.52
CA PHE A 66 -29.49 -0.79 -8.19
C PHE A 66 -30.62 -1.55 -7.49
N LEU A 67 -30.37 -2.82 -7.17
CA LEU A 67 -31.32 -3.73 -6.54
C LEU A 67 -30.79 -4.18 -5.18
N VAL A 68 -31.67 -4.23 -4.18
CA VAL A 68 -31.46 -4.88 -2.88
C VAL A 68 -32.57 -5.90 -2.66
N ASP A 69 -32.21 -7.13 -2.39
CA ASP A 69 -33.14 -8.28 -2.29
C ASP A 69 -34.07 -8.39 -3.54
N GLY A 70 -33.53 -8.03 -4.72
CA GLY A 70 -34.25 -8.02 -5.99
C GLY A 70 -35.24 -6.87 -6.17
N GLN A 71 -35.29 -5.89 -5.27
CA GLN A 71 -36.13 -4.71 -5.37
C GLN A 71 -35.29 -3.49 -5.80
N PRO A 72 -35.73 -2.70 -6.79
CA PRO A 72 -35.02 -1.50 -7.20
C PRO A 72 -35.01 -0.46 -6.08
N VAL A 73 -33.83 0.06 -5.80
CA VAL A 73 -33.61 1.06 -4.75
C VAL A 73 -32.87 2.30 -5.29
N ARG A 74 -33.10 3.43 -4.65
CA ARG A 74 -32.37 4.66 -4.93
C ARG A 74 -32.15 5.42 -3.63
N PHE A 75 -31.00 5.20 -3.02
CA PHE A 75 -30.65 5.86 -1.77
C PHE A 75 -30.34 7.34 -1.96
N LYS A 76 -30.94 8.20 -1.15
CA LYS A 76 -30.66 9.64 -1.11
C LYS A 76 -29.62 9.97 -0.04
N THR A 77 -29.52 9.13 0.98
CA THR A 77 -28.66 9.32 2.15
C THR A 77 -28.01 8.01 2.58
N PRO A 78 -26.85 8.05 3.26
CA PRO A 78 -26.24 6.85 3.84
C PRO A 78 -27.14 6.15 4.89
N ALA A 79 -28.02 6.89 5.55
CA ALA A 79 -28.96 6.33 6.51
C ALA A 79 -29.96 5.38 5.83
N GLU A 80 -30.41 5.67 4.61
CA GLU A 80 -31.29 4.79 3.83
C GLU A 80 -30.59 3.50 3.43
N SER A 81 -29.32 3.58 3.00
CA SER A 81 -28.50 2.41 2.68
C SER A 81 -28.27 1.51 3.91
N LYS A 82 -27.96 2.12 5.06
CA LYS A 82 -27.85 1.40 6.33
C LYS A 82 -29.16 0.72 6.72
N ALA A 83 -30.29 1.41 6.57
CA ALA A 83 -31.63 0.84 6.86
C ALA A 83 -31.98 -0.33 5.93
N ALA A 84 -31.43 -0.36 4.71
CA ALA A 84 -31.53 -1.49 3.78
C ALA A 84 -30.56 -2.65 4.11
N GLY A 85 -29.75 -2.51 5.16
CA GLY A 85 -28.81 -3.54 5.63
C GLY A 85 -27.43 -3.48 4.97
N ILE A 86 -27.02 -2.35 4.35
CA ILE A 86 -25.68 -2.18 3.78
C ILE A 86 -24.85 -1.30 4.72
N SER A 87 -23.76 -1.86 5.27
CA SER A 87 -22.83 -1.13 6.13
C SER A 87 -21.43 -1.08 5.51
N VAL A 88 -20.75 0.06 5.66
CA VAL A 88 -19.38 0.26 5.17
C VAL A 88 -18.45 0.49 6.34
N ILE A 89 -17.36 -0.25 6.36
CA ILE A 89 -16.21 -0.09 7.25
C ILE A 89 -15.13 0.58 6.41
N TYR A 90 -14.71 1.76 6.80
CA TYR A 90 -13.71 2.54 6.11
C TYR A 90 -12.30 2.14 6.53
N GLN A 91 -11.31 2.49 5.71
CA GLN A 91 -9.89 2.22 5.92
C GLN A 91 -9.38 2.75 7.28
N GLU A 92 -9.83 3.94 7.69
CA GLU A 92 -9.52 4.49 9.01
C GLU A 92 -10.76 4.34 9.91
N PRO A 93 -10.66 3.59 11.03
CA PRO A 93 -11.74 3.48 12.00
C PRO A 93 -12.13 4.83 12.58
N THR A 94 -13.42 5.04 12.80
CA THR A 94 -13.98 6.31 13.29
C THR A 94 -14.53 6.19 14.71
N LEU A 95 -13.72 5.69 15.64
CA LEU A 95 -14.10 5.57 17.04
C LEU A 95 -13.89 6.89 17.78
N PHE A 96 -14.75 7.14 18.76
CA PHE A 96 -14.59 8.21 19.73
C PHE A 96 -13.67 7.73 20.86
N PRO A 97 -12.46 8.31 21.03
CA PRO A 97 -11.47 7.80 21.98
C PRO A 97 -11.95 7.90 23.44
N ASP A 98 -12.72 8.93 23.76
CA ASP A 98 -13.23 9.19 25.12
C ASP A 98 -14.47 8.35 25.49
N LEU A 99 -15.03 7.58 24.57
CA LEU A 99 -16.16 6.71 24.83
C LEU A 99 -15.68 5.27 25.04
N THR A 100 -16.44 4.51 25.82
CA THR A 100 -16.22 3.07 25.96
C THR A 100 -16.53 2.35 24.65
N VAL A 101 -16.02 1.14 24.48
CA VAL A 101 -16.28 0.28 23.32
C VAL A 101 -17.80 0.08 23.14
N ALA A 102 -18.54 -0.20 24.22
CA ALA A 102 -19.98 -0.35 24.15
C ALA A 102 -20.68 0.93 23.70
N GLU A 103 -20.25 2.11 24.18
CA GLU A 103 -20.79 3.40 23.75
C GLU A 103 -20.46 3.70 22.28
N ASN A 104 -19.28 3.34 21.79
CA ASN A 104 -18.91 3.46 20.38
C ASN A 104 -19.81 2.61 19.47
N ILE A 105 -20.15 1.37 19.88
CA ILE A 105 -21.06 0.49 19.13
C ILE A 105 -22.44 1.13 19.02
N TYR A 106 -22.95 1.70 20.11
CA TYR A 106 -24.34 2.22 20.21
C TYR A 106 -24.48 3.72 20.02
N VAL A 107 -23.45 4.43 19.56
CA VAL A 107 -23.51 5.87 19.28
C VAL A 107 -24.73 6.23 18.42
N GLY A 108 -25.54 7.19 18.90
CA GLY A 108 -26.75 7.68 18.23
C GLY A 108 -27.99 6.78 18.36
N ARG A 109 -27.88 5.60 19.01
CA ARG A 109 -28.98 4.65 19.20
C ARG A 109 -28.90 3.92 20.54
N GLN A 110 -28.42 4.62 21.57
CA GLN A 110 -28.26 4.07 22.91
C GLN A 110 -29.60 3.53 23.44
N PRO A 111 -29.65 2.29 23.95
CA PRO A 111 -30.86 1.73 24.59
C PRO A 111 -31.25 2.59 25.79
N ARG A 112 -32.56 2.75 25.99
CA ARG A 112 -33.11 3.57 27.07
C ARG A 112 -33.92 2.73 28.02
N GLY A 113 -33.67 2.91 29.30
CA GLY A 113 -34.43 2.30 30.37
C GLY A 113 -35.81 2.94 30.54
N ARG A 114 -36.58 2.43 31.54
CA ARG A 114 -37.99 2.85 31.82
C ARG A 114 -38.17 4.36 32.08
N LEU A 115 -37.12 5.04 32.56
CA LEU A 115 -37.13 6.50 32.83
C LEU A 115 -36.61 7.34 31.66
N GLY A 116 -36.34 6.75 30.49
CA GLY A 116 -35.78 7.44 29.33
C GLY A 116 -34.29 7.73 29.43
N LEU A 117 -33.61 7.34 30.51
CA LEU A 117 -32.17 7.42 30.69
C LEU A 117 -31.47 6.33 29.87
N ILE A 118 -30.21 6.59 29.48
CA ILE A 118 -29.39 5.60 28.77
C ILE A 118 -29.13 4.41 29.69
N ASP A 119 -29.35 3.20 29.16
CA ASP A 119 -29.09 1.95 29.85
C ASP A 119 -27.71 1.40 29.53
N HIS A 120 -26.69 1.87 30.28
CA HIS A 120 -25.30 1.44 30.10
C HIS A 120 -25.10 -0.07 30.36
N ALA A 121 -25.92 -0.68 31.25
CA ALA A 121 -25.81 -2.10 31.54
C ALA A 121 -26.31 -2.94 30.36
N ALA A 122 -27.38 -2.51 29.69
CA ALA A 122 -27.85 -3.14 28.47
C ALA A 122 -26.79 -3.01 27.35
N MET A 123 -26.26 -1.80 27.12
CA MET A 123 -25.21 -1.61 26.10
C MET A 123 -24.01 -2.53 26.32
N LYS A 124 -23.54 -2.64 27.57
CA LYS A 124 -22.40 -3.49 27.90
C LYS A 124 -22.69 -4.96 27.64
N ARG A 125 -23.86 -5.44 28.09
CA ARG A 125 -24.28 -6.84 27.88
C ARG A 125 -24.42 -7.18 26.41
N ASP A 126 -25.12 -6.32 25.66
CA ASP A 126 -25.40 -6.55 24.24
C ASP A 126 -24.10 -6.46 23.41
N ALA A 127 -23.15 -5.58 23.77
CA ALA A 127 -21.82 -5.54 23.17
C ALA A 127 -20.99 -6.79 23.49
N GLN A 128 -21.07 -7.32 24.71
CA GLN A 128 -20.40 -8.56 25.07
C GLN A 128 -20.94 -9.75 24.25
N GLU A 129 -22.27 -9.86 24.09
CA GLU A 129 -22.88 -10.89 23.25
C GLU A 129 -22.40 -10.81 21.78
N LEU A 130 -22.18 -9.59 21.25
CA LEU A 130 -21.59 -9.42 19.91
C LEU A 130 -20.16 -9.93 19.84
N PHE A 131 -19.31 -9.62 20.81
CA PHE A 131 -17.94 -10.08 20.85
C PHE A 131 -17.84 -11.58 21.08
N ASP A 132 -18.70 -12.15 21.90
CA ASP A 132 -18.79 -13.61 22.10
C ASP A 132 -19.19 -14.30 20.79
N ARG A 133 -20.12 -13.72 20.02
CA ARG A 133 -20.49 -14.21 18.69
C ARG A 133 -19.37 -14.10 17.66
N LEU A 134 -18.51 -13.09 17.77
CA LEU A 134 -17.35 -12.89 16.90
C LEU A 134 -16.11 -13.65 17.38
N GLU A 135 -16.17 -14.29 18.55
CA GLU A 135 -15.09 -15.03 19.19
C GLU A 135 -13.85 -14.13 19.44
N VAL A 136 -14.08 -12.88 19.85
CA VAL A 136 -13.02 -11.90 20.11
C VAL A 136 -13.01 -11.44 21.57
N PRO A 137 -11.84 -11.41 22.24
CA PRO A 137 -11.70 -11.04 23.65
C PRO A 137 -11.55 -9.51 23.80
N ILE A 138 -12.60 -8.74 23.50
CA ILE A 138 -12.61 -7.28 23.70
C ILE A 138 -13.54 -6.95 24.88
N ASP A 139 -13.03 -6.15 25.86
CA ASP A 139 -13.85 -5.68 26.97
C ASP A 139 -14.74 -4.50 26.55
N PRO A 140 -16.08 -4.64 26.58
CA PRO A 140 -17.01 -3.55 26.24
C PRO A 140 -16.86 -2.30 27.12
N SER A 141 -16.23 -2.40 28.28
CA SER A 141 -16.03 -1.29 29.22
C SER A 141 -14.73 -0.50 28.96
N GLN A 142 -13.82 -1.01 28.13
CA GLN A 142 -12.57 -0.36 27.79
C GLN A 142 -12.85 0.94 26.99
N LEU A 143 -12.05 1.98 27.21
CA LEU A 143 -12.10 3.19 26.39
C LEU A 143 -11.61 2.94 24.98
N GLY A 144 -12.10 3.72 24.01
CA GLY A 144 -11.63 3.68 22.62
C GLY A 144 -10.18 4.11 22.48
N ASP A 145 -9.67 4.91 23.41
CA ASP A 145 -8.27 5.34 23.42
C ASP A 145 -7.32 4.17 23.74
N GLY A 146 -6.20 4.10 23.02
CA GLY A 146 -5.17 3.05 23.22
C GLY A 146 -5.50 1.68 22.63
N LEU A 147 -6.63 1.50 21.96
CA LEU A 147 -6.94 0.27 21.23
C LEU A 147 -6.04 0.11 19.99
N SER A 148 -5.64 -1.14 19.69
CA SER A 148 -4.96 -1.45 18.44
C SER A 148 -5.87 -1.13 17.24
N ILE A 149 -5.30 -0.85 16.08
CA ILE A 149 -6.08 -0.60 14.85
C ILE A 149 -6.94 -1.82 14.50
N ALA A 150 -6.44 -3.03 14.76
CA ALA A 150 -7.19 -4.28 14.57
C ALA A 150 -8.42 -4.34 15.47
N ASP A 151 -8.30 -4.02 16.75
CA ASP A 151 -9.44 -4.00 17.67
C ASP A 151 -10.45 -2.94 17.28
N GLN A 152 -9.99 -1.76 16.84
CA GLN A 152 -10.86 -0.70 16.31
C GLN A 152 -11.64 -1.17 15.08
N GLN A 153 -11.02 -1.90 14.13
CA GLN A 153 -11.70 -2.49 12.97
C GLN A 153 -12.75 -3.52 13.39
N ILE A 154 -12.43 -4.38 14.35
CA ILE A 154 -13.38 -5.38 14.88
C ILE A 154 -14.57 -4.69 15.57
N ILE A 155 -14.37 -3.58 16.26
CA ILE A 155 -15.45 -2.79 16.88
C ILE A 155 -16.36 -2.17 15.81
N GLU A 156 -15.81 -1.66 14.70
CA GLU A 156 -16.63 -1.17 13.58
C GLU A 156 -17.42 -2.31 12.93
N ILE A 157 -16.87 -3.53 12.85
CA ILE A 157 -17.59 -4.72 12.41
C ILE A 157 -18.74 -5.03 13.39
N ALA A 158 -18.48 -5.08 14.70
CA ALA A 158 -19.49 -5.32 15.73
C ALA A 158 -20.62 -4.27 15.68
N LYS A 159 -20.27 -3.01 15.45
CA LYS A 159 -21.21 -1.91 15.24
C LYS A 159 -22.10 -2.13 14.00
N ALA A 160 -21.53 -2.59 12.89
CA ALA A 160 -22.30 -2.91 11.68
C ALA A 160 -23.26 -4.09 11.91
N ILE A 161 -22.80 -5.15 12.57
CA ILE A 161 -23.62 -6.33 12.91
C ILE A 161 -24.76 -5.94 13.84
N SER A 162 -24.52 -5.07 14.82
CA SER A 162 -25.55 -4.57 15.74
C SER A 162 -26.64 -3.72 15.05
N LEU A 163 -26.48 -3.44 13.75
CA LEU A 163 -27.44 -2.77 12.87
C LEU A 163 -28.13 -3.76 11.92
N ASP A 164 -28.01 -5.08 12.17
CA ASP A 164 -28.54 -6.15 11.32
C ASP A 164 -28.05 -6.03 9.85
N ALA A 165 -26.77 -5.64 9.67
CA ALA A 165 -26.18 -5.52 8.35
C ALA A 165 -26.20 -6.87 7.64
N LYS A 166 -26.85 -6.92 6.46
CA LYS A 166 -26.86 -8.07 5.55
C LYS A 166 -25.62 -8.10 4.67
N VAL A 167 -25.15 -6.91 4.29
CA VAL A 167 -23.96 -6.68 3.46
C VAL A 167 -22.96 -5.80 4.21
N LEU A 168 -21.76 -6.30 4.36
CA LEU A 168 -20.64 -5.60 5.00
C LEU A 168 -19.58 -5.30 3.96
N ILE A 169 -19.34 -4.01 3.70
CA ILE A 169 -18.31 -3.54 2.79
C ILE A 169 -17.09 -3.13 3.61
N MET A 170 -15.94 -3.73 3.36
CA MET A 170 -14.67 -3.44 4.03
C MET A 170 -13.70 -2.81 3.03
N ASP A 171 -13.38 -1.52 3.22
CA ASP A 171 -12.53 -0.73 2.33
C ASP A 171 -11.10 -0.70 2.86
N GLU A 172 -10.20 -1.52 2.27
CA GLU A 172 -8.79 -1.70 2.64
C GLU A 172 -8.54 -1.92 4.16
N PRO A 173 -9.25 -2.83 4.83
CA PRO A 173 -9.24 -2.93 6.29
C PRO A 173 -7.89 -3.41 6.86
N THR A 174 -7.01 -3.94 6.02
CA THR A 174 -5.71 -4.53 6.41
C THR A 174 -4.52 -3.58 6.22
N ALA A 175 -4.74 -2.37 5.70
CA ALA A 175 -3.67 -1.47 5.25
C ALA A 175 -2.63 -1.12 6.34
N ALA A 176 -3.05 -1.08 7.62
CA ALA A 176 -2.23 -0.72 8.76
C ALA A 176 -2.04 -1.85 9.78
N LEU A 177 -2.41 -3.09 9.41
CA LEU A 177 -2.36 -4.26 10.29
C LEU A 177 -1.07 -5.07 10.10
N SER A 178 -0.58 -5.67 11.19
CA SER A 178 0.44 -6.72 11.16
C SER A 178 -0.15 -8.04 10.65
N GLY A 179 0.72 -8.99 10.22
CA GLY A 179 0.26 -10.29 9.70
C GLY A 179 -0.66 -11.05 10.66
N HIS A 180 -0.34 -11.08 11.96
CA HIS A 180 -1.17 -11.73 12.96
C HIS A 180 -2.55 -11.04 13.14
N GLU A 181 -2.60 -9.72 13.03
CA GLU A 181 -3.85 -8.95 13.11
C GLU A 181 -4.72 -9.16 11.86
N VAL A 182 -4.11 -9.32 10.68
CA VAL A 182 -4.80 -9.68 9.44
C VAL A 182 -5.48 -11.03 9.58
N GLU A 183 -4.79 -12.05 10.08
CA GLU A 183 -5.36 -13.39 10.30
C GLU A 183 -6.55 -13.36 11.26
N ARG A 184 -6.47 -12.57 12.34
CA ARG A 184 -7.57 -12.37 13.27
C ARG A 184 -8.79 -11.74 12.58
N LEU A 185 -8.57 -10.69 11.78
CA LEU A 185 -9.64 -10.06 11.00
C LEU A 185 -10.26 -11.03 10.00
N PHE A 186 -9.46 -11.84 9.32
CA PHE A 186 -9.93 -12.85 8.37
C PHE A 186 -10.74 -13.96 9.05
N SER A 187 -10.35 -14.38 10.25
CA SER A 187 -11.14 -15.33 11.05
C SER A 187 -12.55 -14.78 11.34
N VAL A 188 -12.64 -13.50 11.74
CA VAL A 188 -13.92 -12.83 11.96
C VAL A 188 -14.74 -12.74 10.66
N ALA A 189 -14.12 -12.38 9.53
CA ALA A 189 -14.80 -12.29 8.24
C ALA A 189 -15.34 -13.66 7.78
N ARG A 190 -14.54 -14.73 7.92
CA ARG A 190 -14.97 -16.12 7.62
C ARG A 190 -16.13 -16.54 8.51
N SER A 191 -16.07 -16.27 9.82
CA SER A 191 -17.18 -16.57 10.77
C SER A 191 -18.48 -15.87 10.38
N LEU A 192 -18.40 -14.61 9.92
CA LEU A 192 -19.57 -13.85 9.45
C LEU A 192 -20.16 -14.43 8.17
N ARG A 193 -19.33 -14.76 7.18
CA ARG A 193 -19.73 -15.45 5.95
C ARG A 193 -20.49 -16.74 6.27
N ASP A 194 -19.92 -17.56 7.14
CA ASP A 194 -20.50 -18.86 7.51
C ASP A 194 -21.85 -18.72 8.23
N LYS A 195 -22.06 -17.57 8.90
CA LYS A 195 -23.34 -17.19 9.53
C LYS A 195 -24.34 -16.53 8.57
N GLY A 196 -24.01 -16.41 7.27
CA GLY A 196 -24.93 -15.94 6.25
C GLY A 196 -24.73 -14.50 5.77
N ALA A 197 -23.77 -13.77 6.34
CA ALA A 197 -23.47 -12.42 5.87
C ALA A 197 -22.89 -12.45 4.45
N SER A 198 -23.21 -11.42 3.67
CA SER A 198 -22.53 -11.10 2.42
C SER A 198 -21.43 -10.07 2.71
N LEU A 199 -20.19 -10.36 2.36
CA LEU A 199 -19.08 -9.45 2.58
C LEU A 199 -18.51 -8.98 1.24
N MET A 200 -18.19 -7.70 1.16
CA MET A 200 -17.42 -7.12 0.05
C MET A 200 -16.08 -6.64 0.60
N PHE A 201 -15.00 -7.21 0.08
CA PHE A 201 -13.64 -6.94 0.54
C PHE A 201 -12.86 -6.18 -0.54
N ILE A 202 -12.35 -5.01 -0.21
CA ILE A 202 -11.57 -4.20 -1.12
C ILE A 202 -10.11 -4.27 -0.68
N SER A 203 -9.27 -4.81 -1.54
CA SER A 203 -7.83 -4.86 -1.34
C SER A 203 -7.11 -4.73 -2.67
N HIS A 204 -5.89 -4.23 -2.61
CA HIS A 204 -4.95 -4.24 -3.73
C HIS A 204 -3.88 -5.33 -3.57
N ARG A 205 -3.93 -6.09 -2.47
CA ARG A 205 -3.02 -7.20 -2.16
C ARG A 205 -3.61 -8.51 -2.65
N MET A 206 -2.98 -9.11 -3.65
CA MET A 206 -3.45 -10.35 -4.26
C MET A 206 -3.53 -11.51 -3.26
N GLU A 207 -2.53 -11.59 -2.35
CA GLU A 207 -2.47 -12.63 -1.33
C GLU A 207 -3.73 -12.63 -0.47
N GLU A 208 -4.18 -11.46 -0.04
CA GLU A 208 -5.39 -11.29 0.78
C GLU A 208 -6.66 -11.71 0.04
N ILE A 209 -6.75 -11.35 -1.26
CA ILE A 209 -7.89 -11.71 -2.11
C ILE A 209 -7.99 -13.22 -2.26
N PHE A 210 -6.87 -13.90 -2.56
CA PHE A 210 -6.85 -15.35 -2.73
C PHE A 210 -7.00 -16.15 -1.44
N ASP A 211 -6.60 -15.58 -0.29
CA ASP A 211 -6.75 -16.24 1.01
C ASP A 211 -8.17 -16.11 1.57
N LEU A 212 -8.81 -14.94 1.40
CA LEU A 212 -10.06 -14.64 2.08
C LEU A 212 -11.30 -14.79 1.20
N CYS A 213 -11.23 -14.46 -0.10
CA CYS A 213 -12.42 -14.24 -0.92
C CYS A 213 -12.81 -15.47 -1.74
N ASP A 214 -14.10 -15.58 -2.04
CA ASP A 214 -14.66 -16.63 -2.88
C ASP A 214 -14.74 -16.18 -4.35
N ASP A 215 -15.09 -14.91 -4.58
CA ASP A 215 -15.29 -14.30 -5.89
C ASP A 215 -14.54 -12.96 -5.98
N VAL A 216 -14.28 -12.51 -7.20
CA VAL A 216 -13.70 -11.20 -7.46
C VAL A 216 -14.35 -10.49 -8.63
N THR A 217 -14.73 -9.24 -8.43
CA THR A 217 -15.08 -8.31 -9.51
C THR A 217 -13.91 -7.36 -9.75
N ILE A 218 -13.56 -7.20 -11.02
CA ILE A 218 -12.45 -6.36 -11.46
C ILE A 218 -12.99 -5.11 -12.13
N MET A 219 -12.49 -3.96 -11.69
CA MET A 219 -12.72 -2.67 -12.33
C MET A 219 -11.42 -2.09 -12.86
N ARG A 220 -11.50 -1.41 -14.02
CA ARG A 220 -10.38 -0.70 -14.63
C ARG A 220 -10.89 0.56 -15.35
N ASP A 221 -10.22 1.69 -15.18
CA ASP A 221 -10.53 2.98 -15.82
C ASP A 221 -12.00 3.42 -15.67
N GLY A 222 -12.59 3.13 -14.51
CA GLY A 222 -13.99 3.46 -14.20
C GLY A 222 -15.02 2.50 -14.80
N ALA A 223 -14.60 1.38 -15.38
CA ALA A 223 -15.48 0.38 -15.99
C ALA A 223 -15.29 -1.01 -15.36
N TYR A 224 -16.37 -1.79 -15.38
CA TYR A 224 -16.36 -3.21 -15.10
C TYR A 224 -15.56 -3.98 -16.16
N VAL A 225 -14.74 -4.92 -15.76
CA VAL A 225 -13.96 -5.78 -16.66
C VAL A 225 -14.48 -7.21 -16.63
N SER A 226 -14.50 -7.82 -15.45
CA SER A 226 -14.94 -9.21 -15.30
C SER A 226 -15.33 -9.50 -13.85
N THR A 227 -16.14 -10.54 -13.65
CA THR A 227 -16.36 -11.18 -12.35
C THR A 227 -15.97 -12.64 -12.49
N ARG A 228 -15.15 -13.14 -11.55
CA ARG A 228 -14.63 -14.51 -11.56
C ARG A 228 -14.80 -15.17 -10.19
N ASP A 229 -15.01 -16.47 -10.21
CA ASP A 229 -14.79 -17.33 -9.04
C ASP A 229 -13.27 -17.50 -8.86
N LEU A 230 -12.78 -17.37 -7.64
CA LEU A 230 -11.34 -17.49 -7.37
C LEU A 230 -10.88 -18.95 -7.38
N GLU A 231 -11.80 -19.91 -7.20
CA GLU A 231 -11.50 -21.33 -7.42
C GLU A 231 -11.17 -21.57 -8.90
N GLY A 232 -9.92 -21.90 -9.17
CA GLY A 232 -9.41 -22.11 -10.55
C GLY A 232 -8.91 -20.84 -11.26
N THR A 233 -9.01 -19.66 -10.65
CA THR A 233 -8.41 -18.42 -11.17
C THR A 233 -6.97 -18.28 -10.70
N THR A 234 -6.04 -17.95 -11.60
CA THR A 234 -4.65 -17.72 -11.24
C THR A 234 -4.36 -16.26 -10.94
N LYS A 235 -3.35 -15.97 -10.09
CA LYS A 235 -2.89 -14.59 -9.82
C LYS A 235 -2.57 -13.85 -11.12
N ALA A 236 -1.95 -14.54 -12.09
CA ALA A 236 -1.61 -13.98 -13.38
C ALA A 236 -2.83 -13.49 -14.19
N GLN A 237 -3.92 -14.26 -14.18
CA GLN A 237 -5.16 -13.88 -14.84
C GLN A 237 -5.80 -12.66 -14.19
N LEU A 238 -5.83 -12.63 -12.85
CA LEU A 238 -6.38 -11.51 -12.10
C LEU A 238 -5.63 -10.20 -12.38
N VAL A 239 -4.30 -10.27 -12.34
CA VAL A 239 -3.44 -9.13 -12.66
C VAL A 239 -3.64 -8.66 -14.10
N ARG A 240 -3.73 -9.58 -15.06
CA ARG A 240 -4.00 -9.24 -16.47
C ARG A 240 -5.31 -8.47 -16.61
N ASP A 241 -6.37 -8.91 -15.96
CA ASP A 241 -7.68 -8.24 -16.02
C ASP A 241 -7.63 -6.85 -15.38
N MET A 242 -6.87 -6.71 -14.25
CA MET A 242 -6.72 -5.42 -13.54
C MET A 242 -5.90 -4.40 -14.32
N VAL A 243 -4.76 -4.85 -14.90
CA VAL A 243 -3.79 -3.95 -15.56
C VAL A 243 -4.06 -3.85 -17.07
N GLY A 244 -4.68 -4.86 -17.67
CA GLY A 244 -4.90 -4.95 -19.12
C GLY A 244 -3.65 -5.32 -19.92
N ARG A 245 -2.60 -5.82 -19.25
CA ARG A 245 -1.32 -6.22 -19.82
C ARG A 245 -0.88 -7.56 -19.26
N ASP A 246 0.00 -8.29 -19.96
CA ASP A 246 0.52 -9.58 -19.51
C ASP A 246 1.44 -9.43 -18.28
N VAL A 247 1.44 -10.46 -17.43
CA VAL A 247 2.18 -10.50 -16.14
C VAL A 247 3.69 -10.41 -16.34
N ASP A 248 4.23 -10.87 -17.47
CA ASP A 248 5.65 -10.73 -17.84
C ASP A 248 6.11 -9.27 -17.93
N GLN A 249 5.16 -8.31 -17.89
CA GLN A 249 5.42 -6.88 -17.85
C GLN A 249 5.40 -6.26 -16.44
N LEU A 250 5.14 -7.03 -15.38
CA LEU A 250 5.15 -6.51 -14.00
C LEU A 250 6.57 -6.18 -13.51
N PHE A 251 7.52 -7.03 -13.90
CA PHE A 251 8.93 -6.86 -13.57
C PHE A 251 9.73 -6.75 -14.88
N PRO A 252 9.67 -5.61 -15.57
CA PRO A 252 10.31 -5.42 -16.86
C PRO A 252 11.83 -5.27 -16.69
N LYS A 253 12.48 -6.37 -16.33
CA LYS A 253 13.93 -6.45 -16.19
C LYS A 253 14.57 -6.46 -17.57
N LEU A 254 15.47 -5.50 -17.82
CA LEU A 254 16.30 -5.43 -18.99
C LEU A 254 17.70 -5.95 -18.64
N ASP A 255 18.35 -6.61 -19.55
CA ASP A 255 19.72 -7.05 -19.37
C ASP A 255 20.67 -5.85 -19.39
N ALA A 256 21.39 -5.64 -18.29
CA ALA A 256 22.39 -4.61 -18.13
C ALA A 256 23.79 -5.22 -18.15
N GLN A 257 24.77 -4.47 -18.66
CA GLN A 257 26.17 -4.89 -18.53
C GLN A 257 26.67 -4.51 -17.14
N ILE A 258 26.94 -5.53 -16.31
CA ILE A 258 27.49 -5.32 -14.97
C ILE A 258 28.99 -5.07 -15.11
N GLY A 259 29.41 -3.90 -14.61
CA GLY A 259 30.80 -3.43 -14.68
C GLY A 259 31.56 -3.58 -13.37
N ASP A 260 32.49 -2.65 -13.13
CA ASP A 260 33.34 -2.63 -11.94
C ASP A 260 32.57 -2.23 -10.68
N PRO A 261 33.05 -2.63 -9.47
CA PRO A 261 32.51 -2.17 -8.20
C PRO A 261 32.60 -0.64 -8.07
N VAL A 262 31.45 0.00 -7.78
CA VAL A 262 31.34 1.47 -7.61
C VAL A 262 31.02 1.86 -6.17
N LEU A 263 30.50 0.95 -5.37
CA LEU A 263 30.29 1.12 -3.93
C LEU A 263 30.86 -0.10 -3.20
N ARG A 264 31.60 0.14 -2.11
CA ARG A 264 32.09 -0.90 -1.20
C ARG A 264 31.77 -0.50 0.21
N VAL A 265 31.18 -1.40 0.95
CA VAL A 265 30.83 -1.30 2.37
C VAL A 265 31.63 -2.37 3.11
N GLU A 266 32.35 -2.01 4.17
CA GLU A 266 33.22 -2.93 4.90
C GLU A 266 33.01 -2.73 6.40
N GLY A 267 32.56 -3.78 7.10
CA GLY A 267 32.37 -3.84 8.54
C GLY A 267 31.42 -2.75 9.08
N LEU A 268 30.46 -2.29 8.26
CA LEU A 268 29.58 -1.20 8.67
C LEU A 268 28.71 -1.66 9.85
N THR A 269 28.75 -0.87 10.93
CA THR A 269 28.08 -1.21 12.19
C THR A 269 27.35 0.00 12.75
N ARG A 270 26.12 -0.22 13.22
CA ARG A 270 25.35 0.70 14.03
C ARG A 270 24.67 -0.09 15.14
N TYR A 271 25.19 0.02 16.36
CA TYR A 271 24.69 -0.76 17.50
C TYR A 271 23.20 -0.59 17.72
N GLY A 272 22.53 -1.72 17.94
CA GLY A 272 21.08 -1.80 18.12
C GLY A 272 20.26 -1.77 16.81
N ALA A 273 20.93 -1.74 15.65
CA ALA A 273 20.25 -1.80 14.35
C ALA A 273 20.88 -2.85 13.42
N PHE A 274 22.20 -2.85 13.25
CA PHE A 274 22.93 -3.84 12.44
C PHE A 274 24.43 -3.87 12.79
N GLU A 275 25.09 -4.99 12.51
CA GLU A 275 26.50 -5.22 12.84
C GLU A 275 27.25 -5.92 11.70
N ASP A 276 28.51 -5.49 11.47
CA ASP A 276 29.48 -6.09 10.55
C ASP A 276 28.96 -6.34 9.12
N VAL A 277 28.22 -5.37 8.59
CA VAL A 277 27.66 -5.45 7.25
C VAL A 277 28.72 -5.10 6.20
N SER A 278 29.03 -6.08 5.31
CA SER A 278 30.04 -5.92 4.26
C SER A 278 29.49 -6.41 2.92
N PHE A 279 29.56 -5.57 1.90
CA PHE A 279 29.18 -5.92 0.52
C PHE A 279 29.71 -4.90 -0.49
N GLU A 280 29.63 -5.26 -1.76
CA GLU A 280 29.91 -4.32 -2.87
C GLU A 280 28.74 -4.23 -3.83
N VAL A 281 28.66 -3.11 -4.57
CA VAL A 281 27.67 -2.92 -5.65
C VAL A 281 28.42 -2.48 -6.90
N ARG A 282 28.07 -3.06 -8.03
CA ARG A 282 28.74 -2.83 -9.33
C ARG A 282 27.94 -1.89 -10.22
N SER A 283 28.62 -1.21 -11.11
CA SER A 283 27.97 -0.38 -12.13
C SER A 283 27.00 -1.24 -12.97
N GLY A 284 25.78 -0.74 -13.17
CA GLY A 284 24.74 -1.45 -13.92
C GLY A 284 24.07 -2.62 -13.18
N GLU A 285 24.47 -2.91 -11.94
CA GLU A 285 23.89 -3.95 -11.11
C GLU A 285 22.64 -3.43 -10.37
N ILE A 286 21.59 -4.27 -10.27
CA ILE A 286 20.51 -4.10 -9.31
C ILE A 286 20.74 -5.11 -8.19
N LEU A 287 21.26 -4.64 -7.06
CA LEU A 287 21.42 -5.42 -5.84
C LEU A 287 20.15 -5.37 -5.01
N GLY A 288 19.49 -6.51 -4.82
CA GLY A 288 18.33 -6.65 -3.93
C GLY A 288 18.76 -6.86 -2.48
N LEU A 289 18.17 -6.12 -1.55
CA LEU A 289 18.28 -6.36 -0.10
C LEU A 289 16.96 -6.94 0.39
N ALA A 290 16.97 -8.24 0.74
CA ALA A 290 15.83 -8.99 1.25
C ALA A 290 15.97 -9.25 2.76
N GLY A 291 14.88 -9.66 3.41
CA GLY A 291 14.81 -9.98 4.84
C GLY A 291 13.45 -9.62 5.43
N LEU A 292 13.19 -10.07 6.65
CA LEU A 292 11.95 -9.75 7.36
C LEU A 292 11.89 -8.27 7.77
N VAL A 293 10.69 -7.80 8.12
CA VAL A 293 10.50 -6.45 8.69
C VAL A 293 11.32 -6.34 9.98
N GLY A 294 12.12 -5.27 10.09
CA GLY A 294 13.02 -5.07 11.22
C GLY A 294 14.40 -5.73 11.08
N ALA A 295 14.72 -6.36 9.94
CA ALA A 295 16.03 -6.98 9.71
C ALA A 295 17.21 -6.00 9.58
N GLY A 296 16.99 -4.68 9.61
CA GLY A 296 18.05 -3.67 9.54
C GLY A 296 18.36 -3.12 8.15
N ARG A 297 17.62 -3.53 7.11
CA ARG A 297 17.87 -3.15 5.71
C ARG A 297 17.86 -1.64 5.47
N SER A 298 16.82 -0.95 5.89
CA SER A 298 16.67 0.50 5.73
C SER A 298 17.71 1.27 6.53
N GLU A 299 18.07 0.77 7.72
CA GLU A 299 19.08 1.37 8.58
C GLU A 299 20.47 1.34 7.93
N VAL A 300 20.84 0.23 7.26
CA VAL A 300 22.09 0.11 6.51
C VAL A 300 22.18 1.17 5.42
N VAL A 301 21.20 1.28 4.54
CA VAL A 301 21.24 2.24 3.43
C VAL A 301 21.13 3.70 3.91
N ARG A 302 20.41 3.99 4.97
CA ARG A 302 20.38 5.30 5.62
C ARG A 302 21.74 5.70 6.19
N THR A 303 22.47 4.72 6.74
CA THR A 303 23.82 4.93 7.24
C THR A 303 24.82 5.17 6.11
N ILE A 304 24.72 4.42 4.99
CA ILE A 304 25.52 4.65 3.77
C ILE A 304 25.28 6.08 3.23
N MET A 305 24.03 6.54 3.22
CA MET A 305 23.68 7.89 2.80
C MET A 305 24.10 8.99 3.77
N GLY A 306 24.62 8.64 4.95
CA GLY A 306 25.02 9.57 6.00
C GLY A 306 23.83 10.26 6.70
N ILE A 307 22.61 9.67 6.63
CA ILE A 307 21.42 10.11 7.37
C ILE A 307 21.57 9.68 8.83
N ASP A 308 21.92 8.42 9.03
CA ASP A 308 22.20 7.85 10.35
C ASP A 308 23.71 7.77 10.59
N LYS A 309 24.14 7.86 11.85
CA LYS A 309 25.54 7.74 12.23
C LYS A 309 25.92 6.28 12.33
N ALA A 310 27.08 5.92 11.79
CA ALA A 310 27.72 4.63 12.03
C ALA A 310 28.56 4.68 13.30
N ASP A 311 28.67 3.54 13.98
CA ASP A 311 29.57 3.31 15.11
C ASP A 311 30.91 2.72 14.66
N GLY A 312 30.93 2.04 13.48
CA GLY A 312 32.14 1.45 12.90
C GLY A 312 31.99 1.17 11.41
N GLY A 313 33.10 0.76 10.80
CA GLY A 313 33.16 0.39 9.39
C GLY A 313 33.51 1.54 8.44
N THR A 314 33.60 1.20 7.16
CA THR A 314 33.94 2.16 6.10
C THR A 314 33.00 2.00 4.89
N VAL A 315 32.75 3.12 4.20
CA VAL A 315 32.04 3.13 2.93
C VAL A 315 32.90 3.87 1.90
N THR A 316 33.12 3.23 0.77
CA THR A 316 33.92 3.78 -0.35
C THR A 316 33.06 3.84 -1.60
N ALA A 317 32.97 5.00 -2.24
CA ALA A 317 32.29 5.18 -3.52
C ALA A 317 33.31 5.62 -4.60
N PHE A 318 33.33 4.92 -5.74
CA PHE A 318 34.28 5.17 -6.84
C PHE A 318 35.74 5.21 -6.37
N GLY A 319 36.14 4.31 -5.45
CA GLY A 319 37.48 4.23 -4.88
C GLY A 319 37.83 5.36 -3.89
N LYS A 320 36.87 6.21 -3.51
CA LYS A 320 37.08 7.30 -2.55
C LYS A 320 36.24 7.05 -1.28
N PRO A 321 36.83 7.17 -0.08
CA PRO A 321 36.11 7.00 1.16
C PRO A 321 35.02 8.08 1.32
N LEU A 322 33.83 7.67 1.72
CA LEU A 322 32.75 8.57 2.11
C LEU A 322 32.90 8.92 3.59
N LYS A 323 32.63 10.17 3.92
CA LYS A 323 32.55 10.57 5.32
C LYS A 323 31.18 10.15 5.86
N LEU A 324 31.17 9.19 6.79
CA LEU A 324 29.96 8.72 7.45
C LEU A 324 29.28 9.88 8.20
N GLY A 325 27.94 9.95 8.15
CA GLY A 325 27.16 11.05 8.72
C GLY A 325 27.20 12.35 7.89
N ASP A 326 27.66 12.31 6.64
CA ASP A 326 27.67 13.47 5.71
C ASP A 326 26.80 13.20 4.47
N THR A 327 25.52 13.45 4.60
CA THR A 327 24.55 13.29 3.49
C THR A 327 24.87 14.16 2.28
N VAL A 328 25.39 15.38 2.50
CA VAL A 328 25.75 16.29 1.41
C VAL A 328 26.95 15.74 0.65
N GLY A 329 27.93 15.18 1.36
CA GLY A 329 29.10 14.49 0.78
C GLY A 329 28.67 13.28 -0.04
N ALA A 330 27.76 12.45 0.45
CA ALA A 330 27.21 11.29 -0.27
C ALA A 330 26.50 11.71 -1.58
N ILE A 331 25.66 12.76 -1.53
CA ILE A 331 25.02 13.30 -2.74
C ILE A 331 26.04 13.83 -3.74
N ARG A 332 27.08 14.54 -3.29
CA ARG A 332 28.16 15.03 -4.16
C ARG A 332 29.00 13.91 -4.76
N ALA A 333 29.11 12.79 -4.07
CA ALA A 333 29.75 11.58 -4.57
C ALA A 333 28.91 10.81 -5.59
N GLY A 334 27.67 11.26 -5.86
CA GLY A 334 26.78 10.66 -6.87
C GLY A 334 25.81 9.65 -6.30
N LEU A 335 25.56 9.61 -4.99
CA LEU A 335 24.54 8.78 -4.37
C LEU A 335 23.19 9.51 -4.35
N ALA A 336 22.12 8.77 -4.57
CA ALA A 336 20.73 9.20 -4.42
C ALA A 336 19.94 8.21 -3.58
N PHE A 337 18.94 8.70 -2.83
CA PHE A 337 18.15 7.86 -1.91
C PHE A 337 16.66 8.17 -1.99
N VAL A 338 15.88 7.20 -2.45
CA VAL A 338 14.42 7.21 -2.42
C VAL A 338 13.98 6.49 -1.14
N PRO A 339 13.41 7.19 -0.15
CA PRO A 339 13.04 6.60 1.12
C PRO A 339 11.70 5.85 1.05
N GLU A 340 11.46 4.96 2.02
CA GLU A 340 10.24 4.18 2.18
C GLU A 340 8.99 5.07 2.33
N ASP A 341 9.02 6.03 3.27
CA ASP A 341 7.90 6.94 3.48
C ASP A 341 8.07 8.22 2.65
N ARG A 342 7.48 8.22 1.46
CA ARG A 342 7.53 9.39 0.56
C ARG A 342 6.93 10.65 1.17
N ARG A 343 5.91 10.53 2.05
CA ARG A 343 5.20 11.68 2.63
C ARG A 343 5.96 12.34 3.75
N LYS A 344 6.61 11.54 4.61
CA LYS A 344 7.34 12.05 5.78
C LYS A 344 8.80 12.36 5.47
N GLN A 345 9.42 11.59 4.56
CA GLN A 345 10.86 11.64 4.29
C GLN A 345 11.18 12.05 2.85
N GLY A 346 10.30 11.76 1.91
CA GLY A 346 10.55 11.95 0.49
C GLY A 346 10.17 13.34 -0.03
N LEU A 347 9.07 13.92 0.45
CA LEU A 347 8.44 15.13 -0.08
C LEU A 347 8.14 16.15 1.02
N VAL A 348 8.10 17.41 0.64
CA VAL A 348 7.49 18.48 1.44
C VAL A 348 6.09 18.71 0.88
N MET A 349 5.08 18.16 1.55
CA MET A 349 3.72 17.99 1.03
C MET A 349 3.03 19.28 0.59
N ASP A 350 3.30 20.40 1.28
CA ASP A 350 2.72 21.71 0.98
C ASP A 350 3.45 22.45 -0.15
N LEU A 351 4.65 21.98 -0.54
CA LEU A 351 5.37 22.58 -1.63
C LEU A 351 4.91 22.04 -2.99
N SER A 352 5.08 22.84 -4.03
CA SER A 352 4.75 22.49 -5.40
C SER A 352 5.64 21.37 -5.95
N VAL A 353 5.20 20.76 -7.06
CA VAL A 353 6.00 19.80 -7.85
C VAL A 353 7.36 20.42 -8.21
N ALA A 354 7.37 21.68 -8.70
CA ALA A 354 8.61 22.38 -9.06
C ALA A 354 9.60 22.47 -7.90
N ARG A 355 9.13 22.90 -6.73
CA ARG A 355 10.00 23.07 -5.57
C ARG A 355 10.49 21.73 -5.00
N ASN A 356 9.66 20.69 -4.99
CA ASN A 356 10.07 19.36 -4.56
C ASN A 356 11.12 18.77 -5.51
N THR A 357 10.89 18.82 -6.82
CA THR A 357 11.83 18.29 -7.83
C THR A 357 13.18 18.98 -7.77
N ALA A 358 13.21 20.32 -7.58
CA ALA A 358 14.43 21.09 -7.52
C ALA A 358 15.14 21.07 -6.15
N LEU A 359 14.56 20.42 -5.13
CA LEU A 359 15.03 20.52 -3.73
C LEU A 359 16.49 20.10 -3.55
N THR A 360 16.91 18.99 -4.17
CA THR A 360 18.28 18.47 -4.13
C THR A 360 19.27 19.26 -4.97
N LEU A 361 18.77 20.05 -5.93
CA LEU A 361 19.57 20.88 -6.84
C LEU A 361 19.74 22.32 -6.38
N ARG A 362 19.17 22.72 -5.23
CA ARG A 362 19.12 24.12 -4.80
C ARG A 362 20.49 24.79 -4.78
N SER A 363 21.52 24.09 -4.33
CA SER A 363 22.90 24.62 -4.34
C SER A 363 23.45 24.83 -5.74
N LYS A 364 23.06 24.01 -6.74
CA LYS A 364 23.47 24.14 -8.15
C LYS A 364 22.66 25.22 -8.86
N LEU A 365 21.39 25.41 -8.51
CA LEU A 365 20.47 26.35 -9.13
C LEU A 365 20.61 27.78 -8.56
N ALA A 366 21.12 27.91 -7.34
CA ALA A 366 21.29 29.22 -6.70
C ALA A 366 22.37 30.07 -7.38
N ARG A 367 22.00 31.31 -7.72
CA ARG A 367 22.94 32.36 -8.14
C ARG A 367 22.91 33.47 -7.09
N CYS A 368 24.09 33.79 -6.53
CA CYS A 368 24.18 34.75 -5.41
C CYS A 368 23.21 34.49 -4.26
N GLY A 369 22.98 33.21 -3.93
CA GLY A 369 22.05 32.80 -2.85
C GLY A 369 20.58 32.82 -3.24
N LEU A 370 20.19 33.26 -4.42
CA LEU A 370 18.80 33.32 -4.89
C LEU A 370 18.56 32.24 -5.95
N ILE A 371 17.36 31.65 -5.88
CA ILE A 371 16.88 30.65 -6.84
C ILE A 371 15.77 31.28 -7.68
N ASN A 372 15.89 31.15 -9.02
CA ASN A 372 14.88 31.62 -9.93
C ASN A 372 13.78 30.55 -10.10
N SER A 373 12.53 30.90 -9.79
CA SER A 373 11.36 30.01 -9.94
C SER A 373 11.16 29.51 -11.39
N ARG A 374 11.61 30.25 -12.39
CA ARG A 374 11.59 29.77 -13.80
C ARG A 374 12.51 28.58 -14.00
N THR A 375 13.69 28.60 -13.38
CA THR A 375 14.66 27.50 -13.46
C THR A 375 14.12 26.26 -12.71
N GLU A 376 13.51 26.44 -11.53
CA GLU A 376 12.86 25.32 -10.81
C GLU A 376 11.76 24.68 -11.66
N ARG A 377 10.88 25.51 -12.26
CA ARG A 377 9.82 25.00 -13.15
C ARG A 377 10.37 24.31 -14.39
N ALA A 378 11.44 24.79 -14.99
CA ALA A 378 12.06 24.17 -16.17
C ALA A 378 12.58 22.75 -15.85
N VAL A 379 13.31 22.60 -14.74
CA VAL A 379 13.79 21.30 -14.27
C VAL A 379 12.60 20.37 -13.96
N ALA A 380 11.58 20.85 -13.27
CA ALA A 380 10.41 20.07 -12.94
C ALA A 380 9.62 19.67 -14.20
N GLN A 381 9.49 20.55 -15.19
CA GLN A 381 8.82 20.25 -16.45
C GLN A 381 9.56 19.14 -17.21
N GLU A 382 10.87 19.21 -17.29
CA GLU A 382 11.70 18.17 -17.93
C GLU A 382 11.48 16.82 -17.27
N TRP A 383 11.60 16.72 -15.94
CA TRP A 383 11.46 15.46 -15.22
C TRP A 383 10.02 14.98 -15.13
N SER A 384 9.05 15.90 -15.07
CA SER A 384 7.64 15.53 -15.16
C SER A 384 7.28 14.90 -16.49
N THR A 385 7.88 15.39 -17.58
CA THR A 385 7.72 14.82 -18.92
C THR A 385 8.39 13.45 -19.01
N ASN A 386 9.64 13.33 -18.55
CA ASN A 386 10.42 12.10 -18.62
C ASN A 386 9.81 10.95 -17.79
N LEU A 387 9.14 11.28 -16.69
CA LEU A 387 8.50 10.31 -15.79
C LEU A 387 6.97 10.28 -15.91
N GLU A 388 6.41 11.01 -16.87
CA GLU A 388 4.96 11.08 -17.09
C GLU A 388 4.19 11.44 -15.82
N VAL A 389 4.66 12.45 -15.07
CA VAL A 389 3.98 12.93 -13.87
C VAL A 389 2.68 13.64 -14.26
N LYS A 390 1.54 13.09 -13.84
CA LYS A 390 0.23 13.68 -14.09
C LYS A 390 -0.05 14.80 -13.08
N THR A 391 0.14 16.04 -13.51
CA THR A 391 -0.12 17.24 -12.72
C THR A 391 -0.77 18.32 -13.59
N ALA A 392 -1.66 19.13 -13.00
CA ALA A 392 -2.28 20.24 -13.73
C ALA A 392 -1.25 21.31 -14.11
N THR A 393 -0.35 21.66 -13.21
CA THR A 393 0.76 22.59 -13.41
C THR A 393 1.94 22.20 -12.53
N GLN A 394 3.13 22.73 -12.80
CA GLN A 394 4.30 22.53 -11.94
C GLN A 394 4.18 23.26 -10.59
N ASP A 395 3.23 24.17 -10.44
CA ASP A 395 2.96 24.88 -9.20
C ASP A 395 1.94 24.14 -8.29
N THR A 396 1.37 23.04 -8.75
CA THR A 396 0.45 22.22 -7.98
C THR A 396 1.15 21.64 -6.74
N PRO A 397 0.61 21.78 -5.51
CA PRO A 397 1.13 21.15 -4.32
C PRO A 397 1.16 19.61 -4.48
N VAL A 398 2.24 18.95 -4.01
CA VAL A 398 2.33 17.49 -4.16
C VAL A 398 1.30 16.73 -3.32
N SER A 399 0.74 17.35 -2.29
CA SER A 399 -0.38 16.79 -1.51
C SER A 399 -1.64 16.53 -2.35
N ALA A 400 -1.84 17.27 -3.44
CA ALA A 400 -2.97 17.11 -4.36
C ALA A 400 -2.78 15.97 -5.38
N LEU A 401 -1.58 15.37 -5.45
CA LEU A 401 -1.27 14.30 -6.40
C LEU A 401 -1.64 12.93 -5.84
N SER A 402 -1.96 11.98 -6.74
CA SER A 402 -2.09 10.56 -6.38
C SER A 402 -0.76 9.99 -5.87
N GLY A 403 -0.82 8.87 -5.12
CA GLY A 403 0.37 8.21 -4.57
C GLY A 403 1.42 7.87 -5.62
N GLY A 404 1.03 7.36 -6.78
CA GLY A 404 1.95 7.06 -7.89
C GLY A 404 2.62 8.31 -8.44
N ASN A 405 1.88 9.43 -8.60
CA ASN A 405 2.49 10.68 -9.04
C ASN A 405 3.40 11.31 -7.98
N GLN A 406 3.07 11.17 -6.68
CA GLN A 406 3.98 11.57 -5.59
C GLN A 406 5.29 10.77 -5.66
N GLN A 407 5.24 9.46 -5.90
CA GLN A 407 6.42 8.61 -6.06
C GLN A 407 7.28 9.05 -7.26
N LYS A 408 6.65 9.36 -8.38
CA LYS A 408 7.34 9.89 -9.56
C LYS A 408 8.04 11.23 -9.28
N VAL A 409 7.45 12.10 -8.44
CA VAL A 409 8.10 13.36 -8.01
C VAL A 409 9.30 13.09 -7.10
N VAL A 410 9.24 12.09 -6.20
CA VAL A 410 10.42 11.69 -5.40
C VAL A 410 11.54 11.19 -6.30
N LEU A 411 11.21 10.32 -7.27
CA LEU A 411 12.19 9.85 -8.25
C LEU A 411 12.75 11.00 -9.07
N ALA A 412 11.92 11.92 -9.58
CA ALA A 412 12.34 13.11 -10.31
C ALA A 412 13.35 13.95 -9.53
N LYS A 413 13.08 14.19 -8.24
CA LYS A 413 13.96 14.94 -7.32
C LYS A 413 15.37 14.34 -7.27
N TRP A 414 15.48 13.03 -7.21
CA TRP A 414 16.77 12.36 -7.09
C TRP A 414 17.44 12.14 -8.43
N LEU A 415 16.70 11.76 -9.46
CA LEU A 415 17.26 11.58 -10.81
C LEU A 415 17.76 12.89 -11.42
N ALA A 416 17.19 14.02 -11.07
CA ALA A 416 17.67 15.34 -11.48
C ALA A 416 19.10 15.64 -10.98
N THR A 417 19.63 14.91 -10.00
CA THR A 417 21.03 15.04 -9.55
C THR A 417 22.02 14.32 -10.46
N ASP A 418 21.57 13.53 -11.44
CA ASP A 418 22.35 12.61 -12.29
C ASP A 418 23.14 11.60 -11.44
N PRO A 419 22.48 10.77 -10.62
CA PRO A 419 23.14 9.86 -9.71
C PRO A 419 23.85 8.73 -10.47
N LYS A 420 24.93 8.23 -9.89
CA LYS A 420 25.65 7.03 -10.36
C LYS A 420 25.32 5.80 -9.50
N ILE A 421 24.85 6.05 -8.28
CA ILE A 421 24.36 5.03 -7.35
C ILE A 421 22.98 5.49 -6.89
N LEU A 422 21.96 4.68 -7.12
CA LEU A 422 20.58 4.93 -6.71
C LEU A 422 20.15 3.89 -5.67
N ILE A 423 19.80 4.37 -4.51
CA ILE A 423 19.22 3.53 -3.43
C ILE A 423 17.71 3.77 -3.43
N VAL A 424 16.92 2.71 -3.51
CA VAL A 424 15.46 2.75 -3.48
C VAL A 424 14.94 1.84 -2.36
N ASP A 425 14.30 2.43 -1.39
CA ASP A 425 13.73 1.73 -0.24
C ASP A 425 12.20 1.65 -0.41
N GLU A 426 11.68 0.43 -0.58
CA GLU A 426 10.26 0.15 -0.85
C GLU A 426 9.67 1.03 -1.97
N PRO A 427 10.28 1.04 -3.19
CA PRO A 427 9.95 2.03 -4.23
C PRO A 427 8.50 1.94 -4.72
N THR A 428 7.83 0.81 -4.50
CA THR A 428 6.49 0.52 -5.00
C THR A 428 5.43 0.45 -3.91
N ARG A 429 5.80 0.75 -2.66
CA ARG A 429 4.86 0.69 -1.53
C ARG A 429 3.74 1.72 -1.66
N GLY A 430 2.49 1.23 -1.58
CA GLY A 430 1.29 2.07 -1.60
C GLY A 430 1.06 2.80 -2.93
N ILE A 431 1.48 2.19 -4.04
CA ILE A 431 1.12 2.60 -5.40
C ILE A 431 0.42 1.44 -6.12
N ASP A 432 -0.31 1.78 -7.18
CA ASP A 432 -1.03 0.80 -7.99
C ASP A 432 -0.09 -0.05 -8.85
N VAL A 433 -0.59 -1.20 -9.32
CA VAL A 433 0.21 -2.20 -10.06
C VAL A 433 0.76 -1.65 -11.37
N GLY A 434 0.02 -0.80 -12.08
CA GLY A 434 0.50 -0.16 -13.31
C GLY A 434 1.68 0.76 -13.06
N THR A 435 1.58 1.61 -12.02
CA THR A 435 2.67 2.50 -11.59
C THR A 435 3.87 1.69 -11.06
N LYS A 436 3.65 0.54 -10.38
CA LYS A 436 4.75 -0.37 -9.98
C LYS A 436 5.59 -0.78 -11.19
N SER A 437 4.95 -1.26 -12.25
CA SER A 437 5.62 -1.67 -13.49
C SER A 437 6.40 -0.53 -14.16
N GLU A 438 5.87 0.71 -14.13
CA GLU A 438 6.57 1.89 -14.64
C GLU A 438 7.84 2.21 -13.82
N VAL A 439 7.76 2.11 -12.49
CA VAL A 439 8.92 2.31 -11.59
C VAL A 439 9.96 1.22 -11.81
N HIS A 440 9.56 -0.05 -11.95
CA HIS A 440 10.47 -1.15 -12.24
C HIS A 440 11.19 -0.96 -13.59
N ARG A 441 10.45 -0.55 -14.62
CA ARG A 441 11.03 -0.25 -15.94
C ARG A 441 12.04 0.88 -15.86
N LEU A 442 11.73 1.92 -15.10
CA LEU A 442 12.66 3.04 -14.88
C LEU A 442 13.93 2.55 -14.19
N ILE A 443 13.83 1.78 -13.09
CA ILE A 443 14.99 1.22 -12.38
C ILE A 443 15.84 0.36 -13.32
N SER A 444 15.20 -0.53 -14.07
CA SER A 444 15.89 -1.38 -15.03
C SER A 444 16.59 -0.57 -16.15
N THR A 445 15.92 0.47 -16.69
CA THR A 445 16.52 1.37 -17.68
C THR A 445 17.72 2.15 -17.13
N LEU A 446 17.67 2.55 -15.84
CA LEU A 446 18.83 3.20 -15.20
C LEU A 446 20.02 2.25 -15.09
N ALA A 447 19.79 0.99 -14.72
CA ALA A 447 20.82 -0.04 -14.68
C ALA A 447 21.47 -0.25 -16.05
N THR A 448 20.70 -0.33 -17.16
CA THR A 448 21.27 -0.43 -18.51
C THR A 448 22.13 0.78 -18.92
N ARG A 449 21.95 1.92 -18.25
CA ARG A 449 22.79 3.13 -18.42
C ARG A 449 24.01 3.17 -17.51
N GLY A 450 24.27 2.07 -16.77
CA GLY A 450 25.42 1.94 -15.87
C GLY A 450 25.19 2.49 -14.45
N VAL A 451 23.98 2.89 -14.10
CA VAL A 451 23.66 3.27 -12.72
C VAL A 451 23.63 2.02 -11.86
N ALA A 452 24.37 2.01 -10.74
CA ALA A 452 24.27 0.96 -9.73
C ALA A 452 23.02 1.20 -8.87
N VAL A 453 22.23 0.17 -8.65
CA VAL A 453 20.98 0.27 -7.88
C VAL A 453 21.04 -0.65 -6.67
N ILE A 454 20.70 -0.11 -5.50
CA ILE A 454 20.38 -0.91 -4.30
C ILE A 454 18.87 -0.83 -4.13
N MET A 455 18.18 -1.97 -4.21
CA MET A 455 16.72 -2.04 -4.09
C MET A 455 16.33 -2.84 -2.85
N ILE A 456 15.61 -2.19 -1.95
CA ILE A 456 15.00 -2.84 -0.79
C ILE A 456 13.52 -3.04 -1.10
N SER A 457 13.02 -4.25 -0.91
CA SER A 457 11.59 -4.52 -0.97
C SER A 457 11.19 -5.60 0.04
N SER A 458 10.02 -5.43 0.64
CA SER A 458 9.34 -6.44 1.45
C SER A 458 8.56 -7.44 0.58
N GLU A 459 8.33 -7.10 -0.69
CA GLU A 459 7.68 -7.98 -1.65
C GLU A 459 8.72 -8.88 -2.34
N LEU A 460 8.82 -10.14 -1.89
CA LEU A 460 9.79 -11.10 -2.42
C LEU A 460 9.72 -11.28 -3.95
N PRO A 461 8.52 -11.31 -4.60
CA PRO A 461 8.44 -11.35 -6.05
C PRO A 461 9.08 -10.15 -6.75
N GLU A 462 9.09 -8.98 -6.12
CA GLU A 462 9.75 -7.78 -6.65
C GLU A 462 11.27 -7.94 -6.64
N VAL A 463 11.82 -8.42 -5.52
CA VAL A 463 13.26 -8.69 -5.40
C VAL A 463 13.70 -9.72 -6.43
N LEU A 464 13.00 -10.87 -6.50
CA LEU A 464 13.30 -11.96 -7.45
C LEU A 464 13.16 -11.53 -8.92
N GLY A 465 12.16 -10.69 -9.22
CA GLY A 465 11.91 -10.21 -10.57
C GLY A 465 12.93 -9.20 -11.06
N MET A 466 13.47 -8.35 -10.16
CA MET A 466 14.26 -7.18 -10.54
C MET A 466 15.76 -7.31 -10.25
N ALA A 467 16.17 -8.02 -9.19
CA ALA A 467 17.56 -8.05 -8.76
C ALA A 467 18.44 -8.94 -9.67
N ASP A 468 19.70 -8.57 -9.83
CA ASP A 468 20.77 -9.37 -10.43
C ASP A 468 21.45 -10.27 -9.38
N ARG A 469 21.48 -9.78 -8.14
CA ARG A 469 22.01 -10.46 -6.96
C ARG A 469 21.20 -10.04 -5.75
N VAL A 470 21.02 -10.95 -4.79
CA VAL A 470 20.22 -10.72 -3.58
C VAL A 470 21.08 -10.94 -2.34
N LEU A 471 21.14 -9.95 -1.46
CA LEU A 471 21.63 -10.09 -0.11
C LEU A 471 20.45 -10.25 0.84
N VAL A 472 20.55 -11.20 1.75
CA VAL A 472 19.51 -11.45 2.76
C VAL A 472 20.03 -11.02 4.12
N MET A 473 19.20 -10.26 4.82
CA MET A 473 19.49 -9.81 6.19
C MET A 473 18.55 -10.47 7.20
N CYS A 474 19.13 -10.90 8.32
CA CYS A 474 18.41 -11.35 9.50
C CYS A 474 19.03 -10.68 10.75
N GLU A 475 18.20 -10.08 11.60
CA GLU A 475 18.63 -9.47 12.88
C GLU A 475 19.86 -8.53 12.76
N GLY A 476 19.91 -7.74 11.69
CA GLY A 476 20.98 -6.76 11.49
C GLY A 476 22.26 -7.30 10.86
N ARG A 477 22.30 -8.55 10.42
CA ARG A 477 23.47 -9.18 9.77
C ARG A 477 23.12 -9.75 8.41
N ILE A 478 24.12 -9.88 7.51
CA ILE A 478 23.95 -10.59 6.25
C ILE A 478 24.07 -12.09 6.50
N THR A 479 22.98 -12.82 6.22
CA THR A 479 22.89 -14.27 6.41
C THR A 479 22.96 -15.07 5.12
N GLY A 480 22.81 -14.40 3.96
CA GLY A 480 22.90 -15.04 2.64
C GLY A 480 23.19 -14.07 1.53
N GLU A 481 23.86 -14.56 0.49
CA GLU A 481 24.09 -13.88 -0.78
C GLU A 481 23.78 -14.88 -1.91
N PHE A 482 22.95 -14.48 -2.85
CA PHE A 482 22.45 -15.33 -3.93
C PHE A 482 22.56 -14.58 -5.26
N THR A 483 23.06 -15.26 -6.28
CA THR A 483 22.92 -14.81 -7.67
C THR A 483 21.46 -14.89 -8.11
N ARG A 484 21.09 -14.22 -9.20
CA ARG A 484 19.72 -14.25 -9.74
C ARG A 484 19.21 -15.69 -9.96
N GLU A 485 20.09 -16.60 -10.40
CA GLU A 485 19.75 -18.00 -10.71
C GLU A 485 19.55 -18.83 -9.43
N GLU A 486 20.29 -18.53 -8.36
CA GLU A 486 20.23 -19.22 -7.06
C GLU A 486 19.11 -18.67 -6.16
N ALA A 487 18.70 -17.42 -6.39
CA ALA A 487 17.68 -16.75 -5.59
C ALA A 487 16.31 -17.39 -5.83
N THR A 488 15.86 -18.20 -4.88
CA THR A 488 14.50 -18.74 -4.83
C THR A 488 13.79 -18.21 -3.59
N ALA A 489 12.45 -18.22 -3.59
CA ALA A 489 11.67 -17.81 -2.44
C ALA A 489 12.07 -18.58 -1.17
N ASP A 490 12.24 -19.89 -1.29
CA ASP A 490 12.61 -20.77 -0.15
C ASP A 490 14.02 -20.49 0.36
N ALA A 491 15.01 -20.27 -0.53
CA ALA A 491 16.38 -19.96 -0.16
C ALA A 491 16.46 -18.62 0.59
N ILE A 492 15.75 -17.59 0.08
CA ILE A 492 15.72 -16.28 0.71
C ILE A 492 15.02 -16.34 2.06
N MET A 493 13.87 -17.02 2.17
CA MET A 493 13.14 -17.16 3.42
C MET A 493 13.93 -17.95 4.46
N THR A 494 14.63 -19.01 4.05
CA THR A 494 15.53 -19.78 4.93
C THR A 494 16.62 -18.87 5.49
N ALA A 495 17.32 -18.10 4.65
CA ALA A 495 18.34 -17.18 5.09
C ALA A 495 17.78 -16.03 5.96
N ALA A 496 16.55 -15.54 5.66
CA ALA A 496 15.90 -14.47 6.43
C ALA A 496 15.44 -14.90 7.83
N THR A 497 15.42 -16.21 8.11
CA THR A 497 15.07 -16.80 9.41
C THR A 497 16.24 -17.55 10.06
N ASP A 498 17.45 -17.43 9.52
CA ASP A 498 18.67 -18.08 10.04
C ASP A 498 19.26 -17.29 11.22
N HIS A 499 18.66 -17.47 12.40
CA HIS A 499 19.11 -16.82 13.64
C HIS A 499 20.48 -17.30 14.10
N GLU A 500 20.94 -18.51 13.73
CA GLU A 500 22.25 -19.04 14.09
C GLU A 500 23.38 -18.25 13.40
N LYS A 501 23.22 -17.97 12.10
CA LYS A 501 24.15 -17.10 11.36
C LYS A 501 24.07 -15.64 11.76
N ALA A 502 22.91 -15.18 12.22
CA ALA A 502 22.76 -13.82 12.73
C ALA A 502 23.43 -13.63 14.11
N ALA A 503 23.60 -14.71 14.89
CA ALA A 503 24.21 -14.67 16.22
C ALA A 503 25.74 -14.87 16.18
N SER A 504 26.33 -15.31 15.06
CA SER A 504 27.76 -15.52 14.86
C SER A 504 28.44 -14.31 14.24
#